data_649684814463ce9df38a387feda52a9c
#
_entry.id   649684814463ce9df38a387feda52a9c
#
_cell.length_a   1.000
_cell.length_b   1.000
_cell.length_c   1.000
_cell.angle_alpha   90.00
_cell.angle_beta   90.00
_cell.angle_gamma   90.00
#
_symmetry.space_group_name_H-M   'P 1'
#
loop_
_entity.id
_entity.type
_entity.pdbx_description
1 polymer ?
#
loop_
_entity_poly.entity_id
_entity_poly.type
_entity_poly.pdbx_seq_one_letter_code
_entity_poly.pdbx_strand_id
1 'polypeptide(L)'
;QLNVDTIVDKAGSGGTNVKVANTSTYVSDGGNVTQNTVQGLCKAWFVFDQANSNTIDDSFNIGSITDRGTGAIYGNFTNNMNSLHYTNPTIVSSAASGSLGATFTNRSNLASADTTARNSVNTFVTNTLGMIDVENVQTVVNGDLA
;
A
#
# COMPACT_ATOMS: atom_id res chain seq x y z
N GLN A 1 -14.45 -2.61 -33.65
CA GLN A 1 -13.57 -3.41 -32.79
C GLN A 1 -12.13 -3.23 -33.27
N LEU A 2 -11.23 -2.87 -32.36
CA LEU A 2 -9.80 -2.73 -32.62
C LEU A 2 -9.07 -3.96 -32.05
N ASN A 3 -8.48 -4.77 -32.94
CA ASN A 3 -7.63 -5.88 -32.54
C ASN A 3 -6.18 -5.41 -32.66
N VAL A 4 -5.46 -5.40 -31.55
CA VAL A 4 -4.04 -5.03 -31.49
C VAL A 4 -3.28 -6.04 -30.65
N ASP A 5 -2.10 -6.40 -31.09
CA ASP A 5 -1.21 -7.28 -30.33
C ASP A 5 -0.47 -6.54 -29.23
N THR A 6 -0.29 -5.23 -29.41
CA THR A 6 0.45 -4.38 -28.46
C THR A 6 -0.12 -2.97 -28.44
N ILE A 7 -0.26 -2.39 -27.26
CA ILE A 7 -0.58 -0.98 -27.07
C ILE A 7 0.70 -0.29 -26.58
N VAL A 8 1.20 0.68 -27.34
CA VAL A 8 2.35 1.52 -27.00
C VAL A 8 1.92 2.96 -26.87
N ASP A 9 2.75 3.80 -26.27
CA ASP A 9 2.47 5.24 -26.23
C ASP A 9 2.55 5.88 -27.65
N LYS A 10 2.13 7.13 -27.72
CA LYS A 10 2.10 7.90 -28.98
C LYS A 10 3.48 8.03 -29.67
N ALA A 11 4.57 7.91 -28.94
CA ALA A 11 5.93 8.08 -29.48
C ALA A 11 6.38 6.91 -30.35
N GLY A 12 5.71 5.76 -30.28
CA GLY A 12 5.89 4.64 -31.22
C GLY A 12 7.22 3.90 -31.17
N SER A 13 8.17 4.32 -30.36
CA SER A 13 9.50 3.72 -30.25
C SER A 13 9.86 3.41 -28.81
N GLY A 14 9.21 2.39 -28.24
CA GLY A 14 9.52 1.93 -26.89
C GLY A 14 8.94 2.79 -25.77
N GLY A 15 7.91 3.56 -26.04
CA GLY A 15 7.14 4.24 -25.01
C GLY A 15 6.56 3.25 -24.01
N THR A 16 6.67 3.58 -22.72
CA THR A 16 6.31 2.69 -21.62
C THR A 16 4.99 3.09 -20.96
N ASN A 17 4.36 4.20 -21.40
CA ASN A 17 3.20 4.77 -20.73
C ASN A 17 1.94 4.69 -21.60
N VAL A 18 0.95 3.98 -21.11
CA VAL A 18 -0.44 4.05 -21.63
C VAL A 18 -1.25 4.94 -20.70
N LYS A 19 -1.73 6.08 -21.20
CA LYS A 19 -2.63 6.95 -20.43
C LYS A 19 -4.02 6.35 -20.39
N VAL A 20 -4.48 6.02 -19.21
CA VAL A 20 -5.84 5.61 -18.91
C VAL A 20 -6.54 6.74 -18.17
N ALA A 21 -7.66 7.22 -18.65
CA ALA A 21 -8.39 8.29 -17.99
C ALA A 21 -8.90 7.84 -16.61
N ASN A 22 -8.96 8.75 -15.65
CA ASN A 22 -9.42 8.43 -14.28
C ASN A 22 -10.86 7.90 -14.22
N THR A 23 -11.65 8.15 -15.25
CA THR A 23 -13.02 7.65 -15.42
C THR A 23 -13.11 6.36 -16.22
N SER A 24 -11.97 5.81 -16.69
CA SER A 24 -11.98 4.57 -17.46
C SER A 24 -12.46 3.41 -16.62
N THR A 25 -13.31 2.58 -17.21
CA THR A 25 -13.88 1.40 -16.55
C THR A 25 -13.46 0.12 -17.27
N TYR A 26 -13.19 -0.91 -16.49
CA TYR A 26 -13.25 -2.28 -16.96
C TYR A 26 -14.72 -2.69 -17.08
N VAL A 27 -15.09 -3.27 -18.19
CA VAL A 27 -16.44 -3.80 -18.43
C VAL A 27 -16.31 -5.30 -18.57
N SER A 28 -17.12 -6.06 -17.80
CA SER A 28 -17.14 -7.52 -17.91
C SER A 28 -17.65 -7.97 -19.30
N ASP A 29 -17.30 -9.17 -19.71
CA ASP A 29 -17.67 -9.73 -21.02
C ASP A 29 -19.17 -9.66 -21.30
N GLY A 30 -20.01 -9.83 -20.28
CA GLY A 30 -21.47 -9.66 -20.41
C GLY A 30 -21.97 -8.22 -20.38
N GLY A 31 -21.09 -7.22 -20.23
CA GLY A 31 -21.44 -5.80 -20.19
C GLY A 31 -22.17 -5.33 -18.93
N ASN A 32 -22.50 -6.22 -18.01
CA ASN A 32 -23.36 -5.94 -16.86
C ASN A 32 -22.63 -5.45 -15.62
N VAL A 33 -21.30 -5.65 -15.56
CA VAL A 33 -20.48 -5.27 -14.42
C VAL A 33 -19.38 -4.35 -14.89
N THR A 34 -19.22 -3.21 -14.23
CA THR A 34 -18.17 -2.23 -14.50
C THR A 34 -17.36 -1.96 -13.26
N GLN A 35 -16.05 -1.76 -13.42
CA GLN A 35 -15.15 -1.35 -12.37
C GLN A 35 -14.25 -0.23 -12.89
N ASN A 36 -14.06 0.83 -12.10
CA ASN A 36 -13.08 1.85 -12.42
C ASN A 36 -11.68 1.23 -12.42
N THR A 37 -10.99 1.29 -13.56
CA THR A 37 -9.67 0.68 -13.73
C THR A 37 -8.62 1.31 -12.84
N VAL A 38 -8.66 2.63 -12.67
CA VAL A 38 -7.69 3.35 -11.85
C VAL A 38 -7.88 3.03 -10.37
N GLN A 39 -9.12 3.03 -9.88
CA GLN A 39 -9.40 2.69 -8.47
C GLN A 39 -9.11 1.22 -8.15
N GLY A 40 -9.24 0.33 -9.11
CA GLY A 40 -8.93 -1.10 -8.94
C GLY A 40 -7.44 -1.42 -8.81
N LEU A 41 -6.55 -0.50 -9.17
CA LEU A 41 -5.11 -0.70 -9.07
C LEU A 41 -4.59 -0.39 -7.67
N CYS A 42 -3.59 -1.15 -7.23
CA CYS A 42 -2.81 -0.82 -6.05
C CYS A 42 -2.07 0.51 -6.24
N LYS A 43 -2.08 1.39 -5.23
CA LYS A 43 -1.47 2.72 -5.27
C LYS A 43 -0.14 2.80 -4.57
N ALA A 44 0.08 1.96 -3.58
CA ALA A 44 1.34 1.82 -2.87
C ALA A 44 1.41 0.45 -2.20
N TRP A 45 2.60 -0.04 -2.02
CA TRP A 45 2.86 -1.22 -1.19
C TRP A 45 4.31 -1.21 -0.70
N PHE A 46 4.57 -1.90 0.39
CA PHE A 46 5.92 -2.13 0.87
C PHE A 46 6.03 -3.45 1.64
N VAL A 47 7.25 -3.95 1.65
CA VAL A 47 7.74 -5.02 2.53
C VAL A 47 8.86 -4.42 3.37
N PHE A 48 8.75 -4.51 4.69
CA PHE A 48 9.65 -3.85 5.62
C PHE A 48 10.03 -4.77 6.77
N ASP A 49 11.34 -4.89 7.02
CA ASP A 49 11.89 -5.57 8.18
C ASP A 49 12.07 -4.58 9.33
N GLN A 50 11.19 -4.65 10.32
CA GLN A 50 11.21 -3.75 11.47
C GLN A 50 12.14 -4.26 12.58
N ALA A 51 12.24 -5.57 12.77
CA ALA A 51 12.92 -6.15 13.93
C ALA A 51 14.43 -6.23 13.78
N ASN A 52 14.95 -6.49 12.57
CA ASN A 52 16.36 -6.79 12.39
C ASN A 52 17.13 -5.65 11.71
N SER A 53 16.74 -5.30 10.50
CA SER A 53 17.49 -4.36 9.67
C SER A 53 16.90 -2.96 9.64
N ASN A 54 15.62 -2.84 9.99
CA ASN A 54 14.85 -1.60 9.91
C ASN A 54 14.91 -0.99 8.49
N THR A 55 14.79 -1.86 7.47
CA THR A 55 14.95 -1.52 6.05
C THR A 55 13.73 -1.91 5.24
N ILE A 56 13.53 -1.19 4.14
CA ILE A 56 12.58 -1.57 3.10
C ILE A 56 13.25 -2.66 2.25
N ASP A 57 12.62 -3.84 2.19
CA ASP A 57 13.07 -4.91 1.32
C ASP A 57 12.62 -4.65 -0.12
N ASP A 58 11.37 -4.22 -0.30
CA ASP A 58 10.83 -3.83 -1.60
C ASP A 58 9.60 -2.93 -1.42
N SER A 59 9.31 -2.08 -2.43
CA SER A 59 8.19 -1.15 -2.34
C SER A 59 7.78 -0.55 -3.69
N PHE A 60 6.56 -0.03 -3.73
CA PHE A 60 6.06 0.81 -4.81
C PHE A 60 5.36 2.04 -4.23
N ASN A 61 5.66 3.23 -4.75
CA ASN A 61 5.15 4.53 -4.32
C ASN A 61 5.41 4.85 -2.83
N ILE A 62 6.48 4.30 -2.27
CA ILE A 62 6.97 4.61 -0.93
C ILE A 62 8.31 5.31 -1.06
N GLY A 63 8.41 6.52 -0.54
CA GLY A 63 9.64 7.29 -0.54
C GLY A 63 10.56 6.96 0.65
N SER A 64 9.97 6.62 1.79
CA SER A 64 10.71 6.24 3.00
C SER A 64 9.79 5.57 4.03
N ILE A 65 10.40 4.86 4.98
CA ILE A 65 9.74 4.47 6.23
C ILE A 65 10.27 5.37 7.34
N THR A 66 9.38 5.83 8.20
CA THR A 66 9.76 6.51 9.45
C THR A 66 9.49 5.57 10.62
N ASP A 67 10.54 5.16 11.30
CA ASP A 67 10.46 4.44 12.56
C ASP A 67 9.96 5.40 13.65
N ARG A 68 8.92 4.97 14.38
CA ARG A 68 8.31 5.72 15.47
C ARG A 68 8.56 5.06 16.84
N GLY A 69 9.41 4.08 16.88
CA GLY A 69 9.69 3.23 18.03
C GLY A 69 8.98 1.90 17.95
N THR A 70 9.13 1.10 18.99
CA THR A 70 8.69 -0.30 19.02
C THR A 70 7.27 -0.46 18.47
N GLY A 71 7.13 -1.28 17.45
CA GLY A 71 5.85 -1.64 16.83
C GLY A 71 5.16 -0.51 16.05
N ALA A 72 5.81 0.62 15.75
CA ALA A 72 5.16 1.75 15.11
C ALA A 72 5.98 2.31 13.95
N ILE A 73 5.40 2.35 12.75
CA ILE A 73 6.04 2.93 11.57
C ILE A 73 5.07 3.80 10.76
N TYR A 74 5.66 4.69 9.97
CA TYR A 74 4.97 5.35 8.86
C TYR A 74 5.57 4.90 7.52
N GLY A 75 4.72 4.50 6.58
CA GLY A 75 5.07 4.43 5.17
C GLY A 75 4.77 5.78 4.50
N ASN A 76 5.80 6.54 4.16
CA ASN A 76 5.64 7.84 3.52
C ASN A 76 5.52 7.68 2.01
N PHE A 77 4.45 8.19 1.42
CA PHE A 77 4.21 8.06 -0.01
C PHE A 77 5.13 8.98 -0.81
N THR A 78 5.61 8.51 -1.96
CA THR A 78 6.28 9.36 -2.97
C THR A 78 5.26 10.26 -3.66
N ASN A 79 4.12 9.68 -4.06
CA ASN A 79 2.98 10.41 -4.59
C ASN A 79 1.82 10.28 -3.62
N ASN A 80 1.33 11.41 -3.15
CA ASN A 80 0.29 11.46 -2.12
C ASN A 80 -1.02 10.83 -2.60
N MET A 81 -1.82 10.38 -1.65
CA MET A 81 -3.21 10.02 -1.90
C MET A 81 -4.07 11.27 -2.02
N ASN A 82 -5.11 11.20 -2.83
CA ASN A 82 -6.06 12.31 -3.00
C ASN A 82 -6.91 12.56 -1.75
N SER A 83 -7.16 11.51 -0.98
CA SER A 83 -7.97 11.60 0.23
C SER A 83 -7.48 10.64 1.31
N LEU A 84 -8.01 10.77 2.53
CA LEU A 84 -7.78 9.82 3.64
C LEU A 84 -8.59 8.52 3.50
N HIS A 85 -9.46 8.43 2.49
CA HIS A 85 -10.37 7.30 2.31
C HIS A 85 -9.72 6.20 1.45
N TYR A 86 -8.55 5.75 1.84
CA TYR A 86 -7.89 4.58 1.27
C TYR A 86 -7.91 3.40 2.25
N THR A 87 -7.74 2.19 1.73
CA THR A 87 -7.61 0.98 2.54
C THR A 87 -6.16 0.51 2.52
N ASN A 88 -5.70 -0.03 3.64
CA ASN A 88 -4.32 -0.49 3.81
C ASN A 88 -4.28 -1.86 4.53
N PRO A 89 -4.79 -2.94 3.91
CA PRO A 89 -4.62 -4.27 4.45
C PRO A 89 -3.14 -4.53 4.71
N THR A 90 -2.83 -4.98 5.92
CA THR A 90 -1.47 -5.23 6.37
C THR A 90 -1.38 -6.62 6.98
N ILE A 91 -0.35 -7.35 6.60
CA ILE A 91 0.00 -8.66 7.14
C ILE A 91 1.37 -8.53 7.80
N VAL A 92 1.55 -9.23 8.92
CA VAL A 92 2.83 -9.31 9.61
C VAL A 92 3.23 -10.76 9.82
N SER A 93 4.52 -11.02 9.74
CA SER A 93 5.12 -12.24 10.24
C SER A 93 6.17 -11.90 11.29
N SER A 94 6.22 -12.68 12.36
CA SER A 94 7.24 -12.56 13.38
C SER A 94 8.06 -13.84 13.41
N ALA A 95 9.37 -13.72 13.37
CA ALA A 95 10.27 -14.85 13.58
C ALA A 95 10.53 -15.12 15.06
N ALA A 96 10.24 -14.22 15.95
CA ALA A 96 10.47 -14.41 17.37
C ALA A 96 9.46 -15.39 17.96
N SER A 97 9.96 -16.56 18.32
CA SER A 97 9.37 -17.61 19.14
C SER A 97 8.03 -17.26 19.83
N GLY A 98 6.92 -17.66 19.22
CA GLY A 98 5.64 -17.81 19.92
C GLY A 98 4.77 -16.55 20.08
N SER A 99 5.18 -15.40 19.58
CA SER A 99 4.37 -14.19 19.59
C SER A 99 3.65 -14.05 18.26
N LEU A 100 2.34 -14.19 18.25
CA LEU A 100 1.53 -13.89 17.08
C LEU A 100 1.41 -12.36 16.96
N GLY A 101 1.93 -11.79 15.88
CA GLY A 101 1.74 -10.38 15.56
C GLY A 101 0.32 -10.12 15.06
N ALA A 102 -0.27 -9.04 15.53
CA ALA A 102 -1.48 -8.48 14.95
C ALA A 102 -1.17 -7.07 14.45
N THR A 103 -1.76 -6.67 13.34
CA THR A 103 -1.65 -5.30 12.86
C THR A 103 -2.94 -4.53 13.12
N PHE A 104 -2.77 -3.29 13.51
CA PHE A 104 -3.83 -2.31 13.46
C PHE A 104 -3.35 -1.12 12.65
N THR A 105 -4.09 -0.77 11.63
CA THR A 105 -3.91 0.51 10.96
C THR A 105 -4.69 1.57 11.73
N ASN A 106 -4.03 2.64 12.11
CA ASN A 106 -4.64 3.61 13.00
C ASN A 106 -5.20 4.79 12.24
N ARG A 107 -6.51 4.86 12.15
CA ARG A 107 -7.23 5.98 11.53
C ARG A 107 -7.47 7.17 12.45
N SER A 108 -7.38 7.02 13.77
CA SER A 108 -7.69 8.13 14.68
C SER A 108 -7.17 7.92 16.09
N ASN A 109 -6.79 9.01 16.73
CA ASN A 109 -6.57 9.22 18.15
C ASN A 109 -5.26 8.82 18.81
N LEU A 110 -4.35 8.13 18.14
CA LEU A 110 -2.96 8.09 18.58
C LEU A 110 -2.17 9.08 17.71
N ALA A 111 -1.05 9.59 18.19
CA ALA A 111 -0.20 10.56 17.50
C ALA A 111 0.35 10.08 16.13
N SER A 112 -0.27 9.10 15.53
CA SER A 112 0.15 8.28 14.39
C SER A 112 -0.98 8.05 13.41
N ALA A 113 -1.75 9.07 13.04
CA ALA A 113 -2.83 8.91 12.08
C ALA A 113 -2.32 8.79 10.64
N ASP A 114 -3.06 8.02 9.82
CA ASP A 114 -2.96 8.07 8.38
C ASP A 114 -3.17 9.51 7.87
N THR A 115 -2.43 9.88 6.85
CA THR A 115 -2.60 11.15 6.14
C THR A 115 -2.58 10.91 4.63
N THR A 116 -2.88 11.91 3.83
CA THR A 116 -2.72 11.79 2.37
C THR A 116 -1.27 11.53 1.96
N ALA A 117 -0.30 11.89 2.78
CA ALA A 117 1.13 11.73 2.52
C ALA A 117 1.74 10.45 3.11
N ARG A 118 1.02 9.72 3.95
CA ARG A 118 1.55 8.51 4.62
C ARG A 118 0.46 7.61 5.15
N ASN A 119 0.76 6.31 5.26
CA ASN A 119 0.00 5.38 6.08
C ASN A 119 0.73 5.06 7.39
N SER A 120 -0.02 4.75 8.43
CA SER A 120 0.49 4.37 9.74
C SER A 120 0.21 2.90 10.00
N VAL A 121 1.24 2.16 10.41
CA VAL A 121 1.13 0.76 10.80
C VAL A 121 1.63 0.60 12.22
N ASN A 122 0.83 -0.09 13.05
CA ASN A 122 1.22 -0.47 14.40
C ASN A 122 1.10 -1.99 14.54
N THR A 123 2.10 -2.60 15.14
CA THR A 123 2.23 -4.04 15.33
C THR A 123 2.18 -4.38 16.81
N PHE A 124 1.42 -5.41 17.15
CA PHE A 124 1.14 -5.79 18.54
C PHE A 124 1.29 -7.28 18.76
N VAL A 125 1.60 -7.65 19.99
CA VAL A 125 1.47 -9.03 20.48
C VAL A 125 0.00 -9.29 20.82
N THR A 126 -0.58 -10.34 20.24
CA THR A 126 -2.02 -10.59 20.34
C THR A 126 -2.53 -10.87 21.75
N ASN A 127 -1.70 -11.47 22.61
CA ASN A 127 -2.09 -11.86 23.97
C ASN A 127 -1.92 -10.76 25.02
N THR A 128 -1.06 -9.78 24.77
CA THR A 128 -0.76 -8.72 25.76
C THR A 128 -1.11 -7.33 25.28
N LEU A 129 -1.42 -7.16 23.99
CA LEU A 129 -1.59 -5.87 23.30
C LEU A 129 -0.37 -4.93 23.46
N GLY A 130 0.78 -5.48 23.80
CA GLY A 130 2.05 -4.74 23.80
C GLY A 130 2.54 -4.51 22.37
N MET A 131 3.09 -3.34 22.09
CA MET A 131 3.72 -3.09 20.78
C MET A 131 4.99 -3.92 20.63
N ILE A 132 5.25 -4.39 19.42
CA ILE A 132 6.40 -5.25 19.10
C ILE A 132 6.90 -4.96 17.68
N ASP A 133 8.23 -4.96 17.53
CA ASP A 133 8.86 -4.98 16.22
C ASP A 133 8.78 -6.38 15.62
N VAL A 134 8.39 -6.48 14.37
CA VAL A 134 8.21 -7.74 13.65
C VAL A 134 9.18 -7.83 12.46
N GLU A 135 9.58 -9.05 12.09
CA GLU A 135 10.53 -9.23 10.98
C GLU A 135 9.97 -8.84 9.62
N ASN A 136 8.67 -8.92 9.46
CA ASN A 136 8.07 -8.64 8.16
C ASN A 136 6.74 -7.93 8.32
N VAL A 137 6.67 -6.71 7.81
CA VAL A 137 5.44 -5.93 7.65
C VAL A 137 5.16 -5.80 6.17
N GLN A 138 4.02 -6.31 5.71
CA GLN A 138 3.58 -6.19 4.33
C GLN A 138 2.29 -5.41 4.27
N THR A 139 2.31 -4.31 3.57
CA THR A 139 1.15 -3.42 3.42
C THR A 139 0.86 -3.16 1.95
N VAL A 140 -0.43 -3.16 1.61
CA VAL A 140 -0.95 -2.75 0.31
C VAL A 140 -1.92 -1.61 0.51
N VAL A 141 -1.84 -0.57 -0.31
CA VAL A 141 -2.72 0.60 -0.23
C VAL A 141 -3.55 0.72 -1.50
N ASN A 142 -4.86 0.78 -1.34
CA ASN A 142 -5.82 0.97 -2.42
C ASN A 142 -6.65 2.23 -2.16
N GLY A 143 -6.78 3.08 -3.17
CA GLY A 143 -7.47 4.37 -3.09
C GLY A 143 -7.23 5.20 -4.34
N ASP A 144 -7.30 6.52 -4.22
CA ASP A 144 -7.02 7.45 -5.31
C ASP A 144 -5.72 8.21 -5.04
N LEU A 145 -4.85 8.32 -6.04
CA LEU A 145 -3.70 9.21 -6.02
C LEU A 145 -4.15 10.66 -6.26
N ALA A 146 -3.41 11.62 -5.67
CA ALA A 146 -3.62 13.05 -5.86
C ALA A 146 -3.25 13.50 -7.28
#